data_a31153e585ac9bc5a141adf7176a6f18
#
_entry.id   a31153e585ac9bc5a141adf7176a6f18
#
_cell.length_a   1.000
_cell.length_b   1.000
_cell.length_c   1.000
_cell.angle_alpha   90.00
_cell.angle_beta   90.00
_cell.angle_gamma   90.00
#
_symmetry.space_group_name_H-M   'P 1'
#
loop_
_entity.id
_entity.type
_entity.pdbx_description
1 polymer ?
#
loop_
_entity_poly.entity_id
_entity_poly.type
_entity_poly.pdbx_seq_one_letter_code
_entity_poly.pdbx_strand_id
1 'polypeptide(L)'
;MSRNGYACEQGKWPKAQDIYNELHELTSKPIYCVSDAAYKDIVENYFDKQCAKSKAITTEAKQYIPGGVQHNLAFNKPFPMCMVKAEGAYLYDADGNKYFDFLQAGGPTILGSNFPEVQEQAIELIKSCGPVTGLFHEAELLLAKEINKHMPACEMFRMLGSGTESVMAAIRVSRCATKNKRVIKVGGAYHGWSDQMVYGLKIPGSRNLLESHGIPKGCYGSTDEVRPNDLKMLEGMLRRNKLRGGTACVIVEPVGPESGTRPIDFDYNQKALELAHKYGALFIFDEVVTGFRMGLGGAQGFFNIKPDLTIFGKIIAGGYPAAGGVGGKREYISLMAAGVAGLGKKAYVGGTLAANPLSAYAGYCCIKAIEKYNACEKAGIAGDRLAAGLKALVKKHNLPYVVYNQGSIVHLECTGAMSFDYSSFSFLKSALGLLKNKPEMEARAEAMKDMGAAYMANGIVTLAGSRLYTSMADTDEVIDAALERFDKVFALVKAQGTPELQRSFEKPKKK
;
A
#
# COMPACT_ATOMS: atom_id res chain seq x y z
N MET A 1 9.35 -26.09 -1.51
CA MET A 1 8.05 -26.22 -0.80
C MET A 1 6.97 -25.65 -1.70
N SER A 2 5.75 -26.21 -1.68
CA SER A 2 4.67 -25.69 -2.52
C SER A 2 4.16 -24.36 -1.93
N ARG A 3 3.67 -23.46 -2.79
CA ARG A 3 3.09 -22.17 -2.37
C ARG A 3 1.70 -22.33 -1.76
N ASN A 4 1.05 -23.49 -2.00
CA ASN A 4 -0.28 -23.84 -1.51
C ASN A 4 -1.35 -22.76 -1.82
N GLY A 5 -1.29 -22.16 -3.02
CA GLY A 5 -2.20 -21.09 -3.44
C GLY A 5 -1.86 -19.69 -2.92
N TYR A 6 -0.74 -19.52 -2.20
CA TYR A 6 -0.26 -18.23 -1.74
C TYR A 6 0.78 -17.62 -2.68
N ALA A 7 0.83 -16.30 -2.73
CA ALA A 7 1.81 -15.56 -3.52
C ALA A 7 3.25 -15.72 -3.01
N CYS A 8 3.43 -16.06 -1.74
CA CYS A 8 4.74 -16.24 -1.11
C CYS A 8 4.87 -17.66 -0.55
N GLU A 9 6.08 -18.20 -0.58
CA GLU A 9 6.43 -19.42 0.16
C GLU A 9 6.77 -19.04 1.61
N GLN A 10 6.15 -19.69 2.61
CA GLN A 10 6.41 -19.38 4.02
C GLN A 10 7.91 -19.47 4.39
N GLY A 11 8.60 -20.48 3.86
CA GLY A 11 10.04 -20.67 4.11
C GLY A 11 10.95 -19.63 3.46
N LYS A 12 10.41 -18.77 2.57
CA LYS A 12 11.13 -17.68 1.90
C LYS A 12 10.75 -16.30 2.42
N TRP A 13 10.00 -16.22 3.55
CA TRP A 13 9.68 -14.93 4.13
C TRP A 13 10.96 -14.16 4.48
N PRO A 14 11.13 -12.92 4.02
CA PRO A 14 12.37 -12.19 4.23
C PRO A 14 12.58 -11.90 5.73
N LYS A 15 13.81 -11.99 6.19
CA LYS A 15 14.18 -11.57 7.53
C LYS A 15 14.24 -10.04 7.56
N ALA A 16 13.37 -9.44 8.37
CA ALA A 16 13.27 -7.99 8.44
C ALA A 16 14.58 -7.30 8.81
N GLN A 17 15.33 -7.87 9.76
CA GLN A 17 16.61 -7.28 10.20
C GLN A 17 17.66 -7.23 9.08
N ASP A 18 17.72 -8.24 8.20
CA ASP A 18 18.68 -8.25 7.08
C ASP A 18 18.36 -7.10 6.11
N ILE A 19 17.07 -6.92 5.78
CA ILE A 19 16.62 -5.81 4.91
C ILE A 19 16.91 -4.45 5.59
N TYR A 20 16.64 -4.29 6.89
CA TYR A 20 16.95 -3.05 7.59
C TYR A 20 18.44 -2.74 7.60
N ASN A 21 19.30 -3.75 7.71
CA ASN A 21 20.75 -3.57 7.62
C ASN A 21 21.17 -3.08 6.22
N GLU A 22 20.64 -3.70 5.14
CA GLU A 22 20.87 -3.27 3.76
C GLU A 22 20.37 -1.84 3.51
N LEU A 23 19.17 -1.50 4.00
CA LEU A 23 18.60 -0.14 3.89
C LEU A 23 19.44 0.90 4.66
N HIS A 24 19.97 0.53 5.82
CA HIS A 24 20.89 1.38 6.58
C HIS A 24 22.20 1.60 5.81
N GLU A 25 22.74 0.55 5.20
CA GLU A 25 23.90 0.66 4.32
C GLU A 25 23.61 1.57 3.13
N LEU A 26 22.46 1.39 2.44
CA LEU A 26 22.03 2.26 1.34
C LEU A 26 21.99 3.74 1.76
N THR A 27 21.40 4.04 2.92
CA THR A 27 21.29 5.43 3.40
C THR A 27 22.63 6.03 3.87
N SER A 28 23.63 5.21 4.12
CA SER A 28 24.99 5.65 4.43
C SER A 28 25.84 6.01 3.19
N LYS A 29 25.38 5.62 2.00
CA LYS A 29 26.05 5.88 0.73
C LYS A 29 25.55 7.16 0.06
N PRO A 30 26.32 7.76 -0.88
CA PRO A 30 25.81 8.80 -1.77
C PRO A 30 24.52 8.38 -2.46
N ILE A 31 23.75 9.35 -2.93
CA ILE A 31 22.55 9.06 -3.71
C ILE A 31 22.95 8.58 -5.10
N TYR A 32 22.46 7.42 -5.51
CA TYR A 32 22.62 6.89 -6.84
C TYR A 32 21.30 7.06 -7.59
N CYS A 33 21.30 7.92 -8.61
CA CYS A 33 20.15 8.15 -9.49
C CYS A 33 20.62 8.55 -10.89
N VAL A 34 19.68 8.75 -11.82
CA VAL A 34 20.00 9.31 -13.13
C VAL A 34 20.64 10.69 -12.98
N SER A 35 21.70 10.99 -13.76
CA SER A 35 22.38 12.27 -13.68
C SER A 35 21.49 13.40 -14.22
N ASP A 36 21.71 14.65 -13.80
CA ASP A 36 20.98 15.82 -14.28
C ASP A 36 20.99 15.93 -15.81
N ALA A 37 22.13 15.60 -16.43
CA ALA A 37 22.25 15.59 -17.89
C ALA A 37 21.36 14.52 -18.54
N ALA A 38 21.34 13.29 -17.96
CA ALA A 38 20.48 12.22 -18.43
C ALA A 38 19.01 12.52 -18.19
N TYR A 39 18.68 13.10 -17.03
CA TYR A 39 17.30 13.54 -16.74
C TYR A 39 16.83 14.60 -17.73
N LYS A 40 17.67 15.61 -18.03
CA LYS A 40 17.37 16.65 -19.02
C LYS A 40 17.13 16.04 -20.39
N ASP A 41 17.99 15.12 -20.84
CA ASP A 41 17.82 14.41 -22.11
C ASP A 41 16.51 13.63 -22.17
N ILE A 42 16.16 12.93 -21.08
CA ILE A 42 14.88 12.22 -20.94
C ILE A 42 13.69 13.17 -21.07
N VAL A 43 13.75 14.36 -20.44
CA VAL A 43 12.67 15.35 -20.52
C VAL A 43 12.52 15.87 -21.94
N GLU A 44 13.62 16.30 -22.58
CA GLU A 44 13.61 16.91 -23.90
C GLU A 44 13.28 15.92 -25.02
N ASN A 45 13.79 14.70 -24.94
CA ASN A 45 13.68 13.72 -26.03
C ASN A 45 12.53 12.74 -25.89
N TYR A 46 12.09 12.44 -24.68
CA TYR A 46 10.95 11.56 -24.44
C TYR A 46 9.69 12.36 -24.08
N PHE A 47 9.67 13.03 -22.93
CA PHE A 47 8.45 13.65 -22.42
C PHE A 47 7.95 14.79 -23.32
N ASP A 48 8.83 15.70 -23.76
CA ASP A 48 8.42 16.85 -24.58
C ASP A 48 8.06 16.45 -26.00
N LYS A 49 8.71 15.42 -26.57
CA LYS A 49 8.45 15.02 -27.97
C LYS A 49 7.43 13.90 -28.10
N GLN A 50 7.47 12.90 -27.21
CA GLN A 50 6.63 11.70 -27.34
C GLN A 50 5.40 11.72 -26.44
N CYS A 51 5.26 12.69 -25.51
CA CYS A 51 4.14 12.80 -24.58
C CYS A 51 3.45 14.17 -24.67
N ALA A 52 3.41 14.77 -25.86
CA ALA A 52 2.91 16.12 -26.06
C ALA A 52 1.42 16.29 -25.73
N LYS A 53 0.58 15.30 -26.05
CA LYS A 53 -0.85 15.30 -25.69
C LYS A 53 -1.04 15.22 -24.19
N SER A 54 -0.35 14.31 -23.51
CA SER A 54 -0.38 14.20 -22.03
C SER A 54 0.04 15.51 -21.39
N LYS A 55 1.11 16.16 -21.90
CA LYS A 55 1.57 17.47 -21.42
C LYS A 55 0.51 18.55 -21.59
N ALA A 56 -0.14 18.63 -22.74
CA ALA A 56 -1.20 19.61 -23.02
C ALA A 56 -2.39 19.42 -22.08
N ILE A 57 -2.92 18.18 -21.98
CA ILE A 57 -4.07 17.82 -21.14
C ILE A 57 -3.78 18.17 -19.67
N THR A 58 -2.63 17.77 -19.14
CA THR A 58 -2.29 17.98 -17.72
C THR A 58 -1.94 19.45 -17.43
N THR A 59 -1.47 20.19 -18.42
CA THR A 59 -1.28 21.64 -18.29
C THR A 59 -2.63 22.36 -18.17
N GLU A 60 -3.60 22.03 -19.00
CA GLU A 60 -4.96 22.55 -18.93
C GLU A 60 -5.64 22.13 -17.61
N ALA A 61 -5.47 20.87 -17.20
CA ALA A 61 -6.06 20.34 -15.96
C ALA A 61 -5.70 21.16 -14.72
N LYS A 62 -4.52 21.78 -14.67
CA LYS A 62 -4.11 22.65 -13.55
C LYS A 62 -4.99 23.87 -13.34
N GLN A 63 -5.77 24.28 -14.35
CA GLN A 63 -6.73 25.38 -14.24
C GLN A 63 -7.99 24.98 -13.46
N TYR A 64 -8.33 23.69 -13.44
CA TYR A 64 -9.59 23.17 -12.90
C TYR A 64 -9.40 22.17 -11.76
N ILE A 65 -8.23 21.55 -11.66
CA ILE A 65 -7.91 20.50 -10.71
C ILE A 65 -6.70 20.91 -9.86
N PRO A 66 -6.79 20.91 -8.53
CA PRO A 66 -5.68 21.23 -7.65
C PRO A 66 -4.45 20.36 -7.96
N GLY A 67 -3.33 20.99 -8.38
CA GLY A 67 -2.13 20.28 -8.81
C GLY A 67 -2.23 19.55 -10.17
N GLY A 68 -3.37 19.66 -10.87
CA GLY A 68 -3.62 19.07 -12.19
C GLY A 68 -4.01 17.58 -12.16
N VAL A 69 -4.15 16.97 -10.98
CA VAL A 69 -4.53 15.55 -10.80
C VAL A 69 -5.48 15.37 -9.63
N GLN A 70 -6.37 14.37 -9.73
CA GLN A 70 -7.31 14.04 -8.65
C GLN A 70 -6.75 13.02 -7.65
N HIS A 71 -5.72 12.27 -8.03
CA HIS A 71 -5.14 11.22 -7.20
C HIS A 71 -3.66 11.51 -6.92
N ASN A 72 -3.25 11.45 -5.65
CA ASN A 72 -1.87 11.76 -5.24
C ASN A 72 -0.81 10.90 -5.95
N LEU A 73 -1.11 9.64 -6.26
CA LEU A 73 -0.19 8.75 -6.99
C LEU A 73 -0.01 9.15 -8.47
N ALA A 74 -0.93 9.93 -9.03
CA ALA A 74 -0.83 10.40 -10.42
C ALA A 74 0.14 11.57 -10.59
N PHE A 75 0.60 12.17 -9.48
CA PHE A 75 1.56 13.28 -9.52
C PHE A 75 2.98 12.76 -9.76
N ASN A 76 3.42 12.81 -11.01
CA ASN A 76 4.73 12.35 -11.45
C ASN A 76 5.51 13.47 -12.16
N LYS A 77 6.83 13.33 -12.21
CA LYS A 77 7.72 14.19 -12.98
C LYS A 77 7.89 13.69 -14.41
N PRO A 78 8.12 14.60 -15.37
CA PRO A 78 8.10 16.07 -15.27
C PRO A 78 6.68 16.63 -15.24
N PHE A 79 5.68 15.84 -15.64
CA PHE A 79 4.25 16.09 -15.55
C PHE A 79 3.49 14.76 -15.48
N PRO A 80 2.24 14.76 -14.94
CA PRO A 80 1.41 13.56 -14.92
C PRO A 80 1.12 13.04 -16.32
N MET A 81 1.21 11.73 -16.53
CA MET A 81 0.85 11.09 -17.80
C MET A 81 -0.65 10.85 -17.89
N CYS A 82 -1.24 11.16 -19.02
CA CYS A 82 -2.66 10.91 -19.28
C CYS A 82 -2.85 9.48 -19.83
N MET A 83 -3.18 8.53 -18.94
CA MET A 83 -3.46 7.15 -19.32
C MET A 83 -4.89 7.03 -19.87
N VAL A 84 -5.04 6.35 -21.00
CA VAL A 84 -6.33 6.18 -21.70
C VAL A 84 -6.79 4.71 -21.76
N LYS A 85 -5.87 3.77 -21.55
CA LYS A 85 -6.19 2.32 -21.58
C LYS A 85 -5.29 1.55 -20.62
N ALA A 86 -5.86 0.51 -20.00
CA ALA A 86 -5.14 -0.52 -19.26
C ALA A 86 -5.61 -1.89 -19.77
N GLU A 87 -4.68 -2.83 -20.06
CA GLU A 87 -5.00 -4.15 -20.58
C GLU A 87 -3.91 -5.16 -20.22
N GLY A 88 -4.29 -6.24 -19.54
CA GLY A 88 -3.33 -7.25 -19.07
C GLY A 88 -2.23 -6.63 -18.19
N ALA A 89 -0.98 -6.78 -18.62
CA ALA A 89 0.20 -6.25 -17.95
C ALA A 89 0.59 -4.82 -18.40
N TYR A 90 -0.26 -4.12 -19.15
CA TYR A 90 0.14 -2.89 -19.83
C TYR A 90 -0.80 -1.72 -19.61
N LEU A 91 -0.21 -0.51 -19.61
CA LEU A 91 -0.90 0.77 -19.71
C LEU A 91 -0.58 1.44 -21.04
N TYR A 92 -1.49 2.31 -21.49
CA TYR A 92 -1.33 3.11 -22.72
C TYR A 92 -1.72 4.54 -22.41
N ASP A 93 -0.88 5.49 -22.86
CA ASP A 93 -1.16 6.92 -22.70
C ASP A 93 -1.91 7.53 -23.91
N ALA A 94 -2.27 8.80 -23.78
CA ALA A 94 -2.96 9.55 -24.83
C ALA A 94 -2.12 9.78 -26.10
N ASP A 95 -0.82 9.61 -26.01
CA ASP A 95 0.13 9.73 -27.11
C ASP A 95 0.36 8.41 -27.84
N GLY A 96 -0.16 7.28 -27.30
CA GLY A 96 -0.05 5.94 -27.85
C GLY A 96 1.16 5.14 -27.35
N ASN A 97 1.89 5.66 -26.37
CA ASN A 97 3.00 4.91 -25.76
C ASN A 97 2.49 3.78 -24.89
N LYS A 98 3.24 2.66 -24.85
CA LYS A 98 2.94 1.46 -24.09
C LYS A 98 3.91 1.29 -22.92
N TYR A 99 3.38 0.93 -21.74
CA TYR A 99 4.13 0.78 -20.50
C TYR A 99 3.84 -0.54 -19.82
N PHE A 100 4.83 -1.15 -19.18
CA PHE A 100 4.63 -2.23 -18.22
C PHE A 100 4.00 -1.66 -16.94
N ASP A 101 2.89 -2.27 -16.51
CA ASP A 101 2.09 -1.78 -15.37
C ASP A 101 2.48 -2.49 -14.07
N PHE A 102 3.49 -2.00 -13.38
CA PHE A 102 3.78 -2.43 -12.01
C PHE A 102 3.14 -1.55 -10.93
N LEU A 103 2.34 -0.56 -11.32
CA LEU A 103 1.47 0.20 -10.41
C LEU A 103 0.18 -0.56 -10.09
N GLN A 104 -0.39 -1.23 -11.10
CA GLN A 104 -1.60 -2.04 -11.01
C GLN A 104 -2.75 -1.32 -10.30
N ALA A 105 -3.04 -0.07 -10.71
CA ALA A 105 -4.04 0.81 -10.10
C ALA A 105 -3.86 1.00 -8.57
N GLY A 106 -2.65 0.78 -8.04
CA GLY A 106 -2.35 0.76 -6.62
C GLY A 106 -2.63 -0.58 -5.94
N GLY A 107 -2.75 -1.67 -6.71
CA GLY A 107 -2.81 -3.05 -6.24
C GLY A 107 -4.07 -3.88 -6.54
N PRO A 108 -5.20 -3.36 -7.07
CA PRO A 108 -6.41 -4.16 -7.25
C PRO A 108 -6.39 -5.12 -8.46
N THR A 109 -5.51 -4.96 -9.44
CA THR A 109 -5.58 -5.68 -10.72
C THR A 109 -4.70 -6.94 -10.75
N ILE A 110 -4.82 -7.80 -9.76
CA ILE A 110 -4.00 -9.04 -9.64
C ILE A 110 -4.23 -10.03 -10.81
N LEU A 111 -5.37 -9.97 -11.48
CA LEU A 111 -5.67 -10.76 -12.68
C LEU A 111 -5.03 -10.17 -13.96
N GLY A 112 -4.44 -8.96 -13.86
CA GLY A 112 -4.17 -8.06 -14.96
C GLY A 112 -5.32 -7.09 -15.18
N SER A 113 -5.03 -5.94 -15.82
CA SER A 113 -6.02 -4.90 -16.07
C SER A 113 -7.05 -5.35 -17.11
N ASN A 114 -8.30 -4.94 -16.93
CA ASN A 114 -9.43 -5.30 -17.83
C ASN A 114 -9.55 -6.81 -18.10
N PHE A 115 -9.44 -7.63 -17.05
CA PHE A 115 -9.56 -9.07 -17.21
C PHE A 115 -10.92 -9.42 -17.83
N PRO A 116 -10.95 -10.09 -19.02
CA PRO A 116 -12.15 -10.18 -19.84
C PRO A 116 -13.36 -10.76 -19.11
N GLU A 117 -13.20 -11.87 -18.39
CA GLU A 117 -14.29 -12.54 -17.69
C GLU A 117 -14.96 -11.64 -16.63
N VAL A 118 -14.19 -10.82 -15.92
CA VAL A 118 -14.74 -9.85 -14.92
C VAL A 118 -15.37 -8.66 -15.62
N GLN A 119 -14.73 -8.15 -16.69
CA GLN A 119 -15.21 -7.01 -17.45
C GLN A 119 -16.56 -7.30 -18.13
N GLU A 120 -16.71 -8.45 -18.78
CA GLU A 120 -17.94 -8.86 -19.44
C GLU A 120 -19.11 -8.95 -18.45
N GLN A 121 -18.88 -9.57 -17.28
CA GLN A 121 -19.89 -9.64 -16.22
C GLN A 121 -20.29 -8.27 -15.67
N ALA A 122 -19.33 -7.35 -15.51
CA ALA A 122 -19.60 -5.99 -15.08
C ALA A 122 -20.43 -5.22 -16.15
N ILE A 123 -20.11 -5.36 -17.43
CA ILE A 123 -20.85 -4.76 -18.55
C ILE A 123 -22.30 -5.28 -18.59
N GLU A 124 -22.50 -6.59 -18.47
CA GLU A 124 -23.86 -7.18 -18.47
C GLU A 124 -24.67 -6.70 -17.25
N LEU A 125 -24.05 -6.57 -16.09
CA LEU A 125 -24.72 -6.02 -14.92
C LEU A 125 -25.12 -4.54 -15.14
N ILE A 126 -24.23 -3.72 -15.71
CA ILE A 126 -24.53 -2.31 -16.02
C ILE A 126 -25.72 -2.20 -16.98
N LYS A 127 -25.82 -3.06 -17.99
CA LYS A 127 -26.93 -3.07 -18.95
C LYS A 127 -28.25 -3.49 -18.32
N SER A 128 -28.24 -4.43 -17.38
CA SER A 128 -29.43 -5.08 -16.85
C SER A 128 -29.94 -4.50 -15.54
N CYS A 129 -29.05 -4.07 -14.64
CA CYS A 129 -29.42 -3.67 -13.29
C CYS A 129 -29.48 -2.15 -13.08
N GLY A 130 -28.54 -1.40 -13.65
CA GLY A 130 -28.39 0.02 -13.37
C GLY A 130 -27.98 0.31 -11.89
N PRO A 131 -28.03 1.60 -11.46
CA PRO A 131 -27.64 1.99 -10.12
C PRO A 131 -28.78 1.73 -9.11
N VAL A 132 -28.75 0.57 -8.47
CA VAL A 132 -29.66 0.23 -7.36
C VAL A 132 -28.94 0.44 -6.03
N THR A 133 -29.01 1.62 -5.46
CA THR A 133 -28.41 1.95 -4.17
C THR A 133 -29.44 2.25 -3.11
N GLY A 134 -29.16 1.93 -1.86
CA GLY A 134 -30.09 2.09 -0.74
C GLY A 134 -31.14 0.97 -0.63
N LEU A 135 -31.10 -0.01 -1.55
CA LEU A 135 -31.90 -1.24 -1.53
C LEU A 135 -30.96 -2.44 -1.52
N PHE A 136 -31.47 -3.62 -1.18
CA PHE A 136 -30.69 -4.86 -1.17
C PHE A 136 -30.59 -5.46 -2.57
N HIS A 137 -29.36 -5.90 -2.92
CA HIS A 137 -29.08 -6.63 -4.16
C HIS A 137 -28.34 -7.94 -3.85
N GLU A 138 -28.65 -9.01 -4.54
CA GLU A 138 -28.09 -10.34 -4.30
C GLU A 138 -26.54 -10.38 -4.37
N ALA A 139 -25.92 -9.52 -5.18
CA ALA A 139 -24.47 -9.40 -5.27
C ALA A 139 -23.79 -9.18 -3.91
N GLU A 140 -24.45 -8.48 -2.99
CA GLU A 140 -23.94 -8.26 -1.62
C GLU A 140 -23.79 -9.60 -0.87
N LEU A 141 -24.79 -10.47 -1.02
CA LEU A 141 -24.80 -11.80 -0.40
C LEU A 141 -23.74 -12.70 -1.04
N LEU A 142 -23.63 -12.69 -2.37
CA LEU A 142 -22.64 -13.49 -3.11
C LEU A 142 -21.22 -13.12 -2.68
N LEU A 143 -20.91 -11.83 -2.65
CA LEU A 143 -19.58 -11.35 -2.21
C LEU A 143 -19.30 -11.74 -0.75
N ALA A 144 -20.25 -11.52 0.17
CA ALA A 144 -20.08 -11.85 1.57
C ALA A 144 -19.85 -13.36 1.80
N LYS A 145 -20.56 -14.22 1.07
CA LYS A 145 -20.36 -15.67 1.10
C LYS A 145 -18.98 -16.08 0.60
N GLU A 146 -18.50 -15.45 -0.49
CA GLU A 146 -17.19 -15.77 -1.05
C GLU A 146 -16.05 -15.33 -0.12
N ILE A 147 -16.20 -14.18 0.55
CA ILE A 147 -15.25 -13.74 1.59
C ILE A 147 -15.23 -14.73 2.74
N ASN A 148 -16.38 -15.11 3.28
CA ASN A 148 -16.47 -16.06 4.40
C ASN A 148 -15.89 -17.44 4.03
N LYS A 149 -16.14 -17.91 2.80
CA LYS A 149 -15.60 -19.19 2.29
C LYS A 149 -14.07 -19.23 2.39
N HIS A 150 -13.41 -18.17 1.98
CA HIS A 150 -11.94 -18.13 1.92
C HIS A 150 -11.28 -17.60 3.20
N MET A 151 -12.00 -16.79 3.96
CA MET A 151 -11.54 -16.17 5.20
C MET A 151 -12.58 -16.43 6.33
N PRO A 152 -12.64 -17.64 6.90
CA PRO A 152 -13.68 -18.00 7.89
C PRO A 152 -13.67 -17.15 9.17
N ALA A 153 -12.57 -16.44 9.48
CA ALA A 153 -12.55 -15.47 10.57
C ALA A 153 -13.46 -14.26 10.29
N CYS A 154 -13.82 -14.02 9.03
CA CYS A 154 -14.83 -13.05 8.60
C CYS A 154 -16.22 -13.71 8.62
N GLU A 155 -16.75 -14.02 9.83
CA GLU A 155 -18.08 -14.64 10.01
C GLU A 155 -19.21 -13.79 9.42
N MET A 156 -19.03 -12.47 9.42
CA MET A 156 -19.89 -11.50 8.77
C MET A 156 -19.04 -10.44 8.05
N PHE A 157 -19.63 -9.81 7.03
CA PHE A 157 -18.99 -8.77 6.24
C PHE A 157 -19.94 -7.59 6.03
N ARG A 158 -19.43 -6.36 6.18
CA ARG A 158 -20.12 -5.11 5.86
C ARG A 158 -19.32 -4.33 4.82
N MET A 159 -19.89 -4.16 3.61
CA MET A 159 -19.29 -3.39 2.54
C MET A 159 -19.41 -1.89 2.78
N LEU A 160 -18.38 -1.14 2.41
CA LEU A 160 -18.25 0.33 2.55
C LEU A 160 -17.62 0.90 1.27
N GLY A 161 -17.57 2.23 1.16
CA GLY A 161 -17.12 2.91 -0.06
C GLY A 161 -15.60 2.93 -0.28
N SER A 162 -14.80 2.74 0.76
CA SER A 162 -13.33 2.80 0.64
C SER A 162 -12.62 2.13 1.82
N GLY A 163 -11.31 1.84 1.64
CA GLY A 163 -10.46 1.38 2.76
C GLY A 163 -10.42 2.38 3.92
N THR A 164 -10.41 3.69 3.64
CA THR A 164 -10.46 4.74 4.68
C THR A 164 -11.73 4.65 5.52
N GLU A 165 -12.90 4.53 4.88
CA GLU A 165 -14.17 4.34 5.59
C GLU A 165 -14.19 3.05 6.39
N SER A 166 -13.60 1.98 5.85
CA SER A 166 -13.48 0.68 6.51
C SER A 166 -12.63 0.75 7.78
N VAL A 167 -11.51 1.46 7.74
CA VAL A 167 -10.69 1.74 8.94
C VAL A 167 -11.47 2.54 9.98
N MET A 168 -12.18 3.59 9.56
CA MET A 168 -13.03 4.39 10.47
C MET A 168 -14.10 3.53 11.13
N ALA A 169 -14.75 2.65 10.36
CA ALA A 169 -15.77 1.73 10.84
C ALA A 169 -15.17 0.71 11.83
N ALA A 170 -14.07 0.07 11.49
CA ALA A 170 -13.41 -0.93 12.34
C ALA A 170 -12.98 -0.34 13.71
N ILE A 171 -12.42 0.87 13.71
CA ILE A 171 -12.06 1.57 14.95
C ILE A 171 -13.31 1.91 15.76
N ARG A 172 -14.38 2.37 15.11
CA ARG A 172 -15.64 2.69 15.78
C ARG A 172 -16.26 1.46 16.42
N VAL A 173 -16.29 0.34 15.70
CA VAL A 173 -16.73 -0.97 16.20
C VAL A 173 -15.88 -1.39 17.40
N SER A 174 -14.57 -1.30 17.29
CA SER A 174 -13.67 -1.68 18.38
C SER A 174 -13.92 -0.87 19.65
N ARG A 175 -14.09 0.45 19.52
CA ARG A 175 -14.45 1.31 20.66
C ARG A 175 -15.83 0.99 21.24
N CYS A 176 -16.80 0.66 20.39
CA CYS A 176 -18.14 0.27 20.81
C CYS A 176 -18.12 -1.07 21.56
N ALA A 177 -17.40 -2.05 21.08
CA ALA A 177 -17.29 -3.39 21.66
C ALA A 177 -16.52 -3.38 22.98
N THR A 178 -15.32 -2.81 23.00
CA THR A 178 -14.42 -2.83 24.16
C THR A 178 -14.71 -1.76 25.21
N LYS A 179 -15.43 -0.69 24.84
CA LYS A 179 -15.61 0.55 25.63
C LYS A 179 -14.30 1.32 25.88
N ASN A 180 -13.20 0.89 25.29
CA ASN A 180 -11.90 1.53 25.37
C ASN A 180 -11.77 2.67 24.33
N LYS A 181 -10.84 3.61 24.56
CA LYS A 181 -10.76 4.85 23.77
C LYS A 181 -9.61 4.83 22.75
N ARG A 182 -8.48 4.24 23.10
CA ARG A 182 -7.24 4.44 22.36
C ARG A 182 -7.08 3.41 21.25
N VAL A 183 -6.35 3.79 20.21
CA VAL A 183 -5.95 2.94 19.10
C VAL A 183 -4.43 2.91 19.06
N ILE A 184 -3.84 1.75 18.78
CA ILE A 184 -2.42 1.63 18.50
C ILE A 184 -2.25 1.23 17.05
N LYS A 185 -1.46 2.00 16.28
CA LYS A 185 -1.02 1.66 14.94
C LYS A 185 0.48 1.44 14.89
N VAL A 186 0.97 0.76 13.85
CA VAL A 186 2.41 0.64 13.60
C VAL A 186 2.87 1.85 12.79
N GLY A 187 3.93 2.49 13.22
CA GLY A 187 4.49 3.67 12.56
C GLY A 187 4.95 3.36 11.13
N GLY A 188 4.65 4.25 10.21
CA GLY A 188 4.86 4.08 8.79
C GLY A 188 3.69 3.43 8.05
N ALA A 189 2.66 2.92 8.77
CA ALA A 189 1.50 2.29 8.17
C ALA A 189 0.53 3.31 7.57
N TYR A 190 -0.05 2.97 6.42
CA TYR A 190 -1.11 3.73 5.78
C TYR A 190 -2.48 3.07 6.01
N HIS A 191 -3.30 3.69 6.83
CA HIS A 191 -4.66 3.26 7.15
C HIS A 191 -5.71 4.27 6.68
N GLY A 192 -5.52 4.82 5.49
CA GLY A 192 -6.38 5.86 4.93
C GLY A 192 -6.07 7.26 5.46
N TRP A 193 -6.87 8.23 5.03
CA TRP A 193 -6.63 9.65 5.26
C TRP A 193 -7.57 10.30 6.29
N SER A 194 -8.21 9.50 7.15
CA SER A 194 -9.02 10.03 8.23
C SER A 194 -8.16 10.78 9.27
N ASP A 195 -8.71 11.80 9.91
CA ASP A 195 -8.04 12.66 10.90
C ASP A 195 -7.33 11.90 12.02
N GLN A 196 -7.80 10.71 12.35
CA GLN A 196 -7.19 9.90 13.40
C GLN A 196 -6.04 9.01 12.91
N MET A 197 -5.83 8.86 11.58
CA MET A 197 -4.89 7.91 11.00
C MET A 197 -3.85 8.51 10.06
N VAL A 198 -4.13 9.68 9.43
CA VAL A 198 -3.27 10.27 8.38
C VAL A 198 -2.04 10.97 8.95
N TYR A 199 -1.18 10.23 9.66
CA TYR A 199 0.10 10.73 10.16
C TYR A 199 1.08 9.59 10.43
N GLY A 200 2.36 9.92 10.57
CA GLY A 200 3.42 8.95 10.80
C GLY A 200 3.69 8.02 9.60
N LEU A 201 3.33 8.43 8.37
CA LEU A 201 3.52 7.65 7.15
C LEU A 201 4.98 7.70 6.69
N LYS A 202 5.47 8.91 6.46
CA LYS A 202 6.84 9.14 5.99
C LYS A 202 7.84 8.97 7.13
N ILE A 203 7.52 9.55 8.28
CA ILE A 203 8.35 9.49 9.49
C ILE A 203 7.49 9.00 10.65
N PRO A 204 7.69 7.75 11.10
CA PRO A 204 7.03 7.25 12.30
C PRO A 204 7.19 8.19 13.50
N GLY A 205 6.11 8.47 14.22
CA GLY A 205 6.11 9.37 15.36
C GLY A 205 6.01 10.86 15.05
N SER A 206 6.03 11.27 13.76
CA SER A 206 5.92 12.68 13.37
C SER A 206 4.54 13.30 13.63
N ARG A 207 3.53 12.46 13.89
CA ARG A 207 2.13 12.85 14.03
C ARG A 207 1.68 13.69 12.83
N ASN A 208 0.87 14.73 12.98
CA ASN A 208 0.33 15.52 11.87
C ASN A 208 1.28 16.62 11.34
N LEU A 209 2.56 16.57 11.63
CA LEU A 209 3.50 17.64 11.25
C LEU A 209 3.91 17.63 9.79
N LEU A 210 3.85 16.48 9.13
CA LEU A 210 4.39 16.29 7.78
C LEU A 210 3.35 15.91 6.71
N GLU A 211 2.33 15.16 7.09
CA GLU A 211 1.36 14.63 6.13
C GLU A 211 0.18 15.57 5.90
N SER A 212 -0.32 16.19 6.95
CA SER A 212 -1.50 17.06 6.86
C SER A 212 -1.53 18.14 7.92
N HIS A 213 -1.94 19.35 7.51
CA HIS A 213 -2.34 20.41 8.41
C HIS A 213 -3.89 20.42 8.55
N GLY A 214 -4.40 21.16 9.54
CA GLY A 214 -5.85 21.33 9.74
C GLY A 214 -6.52 20.24 10.58
N ILE A 215 -5.78 19.28 11.12
CA ILE A 215 -6.32 18.22 11.97
C ILE A 215 -6.24 18.63 13.45
N PRO A 216 -7.36 18.79 14.15
CA PRO A 216 -7.35 19.12 15.57
C PRO A 216 -6.75 18.01 16.42
N LYS A 217 -6.04 18.37 17.49
CA LYS A 217 -5.44 17.40 18.43
C LYS A 217 -6.47 16.40 19.00
N GLY A 218 -7.72 16.82 19.17
CA GLY A 218 -8.81 15.96 19.62
C GLY A 218 -9.05 14.74 18.71
N CYS A 219 -8.82 14.87 17.40
CA CYS A 219 -9.03 13.78 16.44
C CYS A 219 -7.97 12.68 16.57
N TYR A 220 -6.70 13.02 16.68
CA TYR A 220 -5.60 12.05 16.73
C TYR A 220 -5.02 11.81 18.13
N GLY A 221 -5.44 12.57 19.14
CA GLY A 221 -4.91 12.48 20.51
C GLY A 221 -5.12 11.13 21.20
N SER A 222 -6.05 10.32 20.69
CA SER A 222 -6.31 8.94 21.16
C SER A 222 -5.68 7.86 20.30
N THR A 223 -4.82 8.19 19.35
CA THR A 223 -4.06 7.23 18.55
C THR A 223 -2.58 7.27 18.97
N ASP A 224 -2.02 6.11 19.24
CA ASP A 224 -0.63 5.91 19.60
C ASP A 224 0.08 5.17 18.47
N GLU A 225 1.40 5.38 18.34
CA GLU A 225 2.23 4.65 17.39
C GLU A 225 3.27 3.81 18.11
N VAL A 226 3.55 2.64 17.53
CA VAL A 226 4.66 1.76 17.93
C VAL A 226 5.53 1.45 16.72
N ARG A 227 6.80 1.10 16.94
CA ARG A 227 7.69 0.73 15.84
C ARG A 227 7.34 -0.65 15.29
N PRO A 228 7.58 -0.89 13.98
CA PRO A 228 7.53 -2.25 13.43
C PRO A 228 8.53 -3.15 14.18
N ASN A 229 8.17 -4.41 14.40
CA ASN A 229 8.93 -5.43 15.12
C ASN A 229 9.24 -5.13 16.60
N ASP A 230 8.76 -4.02 17.18
CA ASP A 230 9.02 -3.67 18.58
C ASP A 230 7.88 -4.10 19.51
N LEU A 231 7.83 -5.39 19.82
CA LEU A 231 6.84 -5.97 20.74
C LEU A 231 6.96 -5.40 22.17
N LYS A 232 8.18 -5.01 22.59
CA LYS A 232 8.38 -4.40 23.91
C LYS A 232 7.72 -3.03 24.00
N MET A 233 7.86 -2.22 22.92
CA MET A 233 7.19 -0.93 22.81
C MET A 233 5.67 -1.10 22.76
N LEU A 234 5.17 -2.09 22.00
CA LEU A 234 3.73 -2.43 21.92
C LEU A 234 3.19 -2.77 23.30
N GLU A 235 3.81 -3.69 24.02
CA GLU A 235 3.37 -4.07 25.36
C GLU A 235 3.43 -2.90 26.36
N GLY A 236 4.51 -2.12 26.30
CA GLY A 236 4.65 -0.91 27.13
C GLY A 236 3.53 0.12 26.87
N MET A 237 3.13 0.29 25.59
CA MET A 237 2.05 1.19 25.22
C MET A 237 0.68 0.64 25.66
N LEU A 238 0.40 -0.63 25.47
CA LEU A 238 -0.82 -1.29 25.95
C LEU A 238 -0.98 -1.16 27.46
N ARG A 239 0.10 -1.41 28.23
CA ARG A 239 0.13 -1.24 29.68
C ARG A 239 -0.15 0.20 30.10
N ARG A 240 0.52 1.18 29.45
CA ARG A 240 0.30 2.61 29.70
C ARG A 240 -1.13 3.03 29.44
N ASN A 241 -1.73 2.50 28.40
CA ASN A 241 -3.07 2.85 27.97
C ASN A 241 -4.16 2.37 28.94
N LYS A 242 -3.93 1.34 29.76
CA LYS A 242 -4.87 0.96 30.84
C LYS A 242 -5.23 2.18 31.72
N LEU A 243 -4.25 3.06 32.00
CA LEU A 243 -4.45 4.27 32.82
C LEU A 243 -5.00 5.46 32.03
N ARG A 244 -5.18 5.31 30.70
CA ARG A 244 -5.54 6.40 29.77
C ARG A 244 -6.84 6.13 29.01
N GLY A 245 -7.71 5.26 29.56
CA GLY A 245 -9.00 4.88 28.98
C GLY A 245 -8.99 3.62 28.11
N GLY A 246 -7.97 2.80 28.25
CA GLY A 246 -7.82 1.49 27.58
C GLY A 246 -7.50 1.57 26.09
N THR A 247 -6.99 0.49 25.53
CA THR A 247 -6.79 0.31 24.08
C THR A 247 -7.99 -0.42 23.49
N ALA A 248 -8.66 0.18 22.52
CA ALA A 248 -9.79 -0.43 21.80
C ALA A 248 -9.29 -1.45 20.77
N CYS A 249 -8.26 -1.10 20.03
CA CYS A 249 -7.67 -1.99 19.04
C CYS A 249 -6.19 -1.70 18.77
N VAL A 250 -5.50 -2.72 18.29
CA VAL A 250 -4.20 -2.65 17.61
C VAL A 250 -4.46 -2.94 16.13
N ILE A 251 -4.04 -2.04 15.24
CA ILE A 251 -4.21 -2.18 13.79
C ILE A 251 -2.85 -2.32 13.12
N VAL A 252 -2.71 -3.30 12.21
CA VAL A 252 -1.47 -3.59 11.50
C VAL A 252 -1.73 -3.87 10.02
N GLU A 253 -0.79 -3.48 9.16
CA GLU A 253 -0.67 -4.04 7.81
C GLU A 253 0.11 -5.37 7.92
N PRO A 254 -0.46 -6.51 7.48
CA PRO A 254 0.10 -7.83 7.80
C PRO A 254 1.48 -8.12 7.24
N VAL A 255 1.89 -7.46 6.15
CA VAL A 255 3.22 -7.64 5.55
C VAL A 255 4.23 -6.59 6.00
N GLY A 256 3.79 -5.71 6.88
CA GLY A 256 4.54 -4.57 7.40
C GLY A 256 4.03 -3.22 6.88
N PRO A 257 4.30 -2.15 7.62
CA PRO A 257 3.85 -0.80 7.32
C PRO A 257 4.12 -0.34 5.90
N GLU A 258 3.12 0.33 5.36
CA GLU A 258 2.98 0.79 3.97
C GLU A 258 3.29 -0.37 3.00
N SER A 259 2.51 -1.44 3.23
CA SER A 259 2.50 -2.68 2.46
C SER A 259 3.89 -3.28 2.25
N GLY A 260 4.63 -3.39 3.34
CA GLY A 260 5.91 -4.10 3.39
C GLY A 260 7.15 -3.26 3.11
N THR A 261 7.03 -1.95 2.85
CA THR A 261 8.19 -1.05 2.74
C THR A 261 9.02 -1.04 4.04
N ARG A 262 8.37 -1.31 5.17
CA ARG A 262 9.01 -1.62 6.46
C ARG A 262 8.68 -3.05 6.84
N PRO A 263 9.47 -4.03 6.40
CA PRO A 263 9.16 -5.43 6.60
C PRO A 263 9.09 -5.82 8.08
N ILE A 264 8.30 -6.86 8.37
CA ILE A 264 8.16 -7.43 9.70
C ILE A 264 8.58 -8.89 9.72
N ASP A 265 9.01 -9.35 10.89
CA ASP A 265 9.32 -10.76 11.12
C ASP A 265 8.06 -11.62 11.00
N PHE A 266 8.22 -12.86 10.56
CA PHE A 266 7.10 -13.77 10.27
C PHE A 266 6.16 -13.96 11.47
N ASP A 267 6.70 -14.00 12.70
CA ASP A 267 5.96 -14.24 13.92
C ASP A 267 5.46 -12.97 14.64
N TYR A 268 5.79 -11.79 14.11
CA TYR A 268 5.41 -10.49 14.71
C TYR A 268 3.89 -10.37 14.89
N ASN A 269 3.12 -10.68 13.85
CA ASN A 269 1.67 -10.53 13.87
C ASN A 269 1.01 -11.41 14.93
N GLN A 270 1.44 -12.67 15.07
CA GLN A 270 0.92 -13.58 16.08
C GLN A 270 1.20 -13.07 17.51
N LYS A 271 2.43 -12.65 17.76
CA LYS A 271 2.83 -12.09 19.05
C LYS A 271 2.11 -10.78 19.37
N ALA A 272 1.88 -9.93 18.36
CA ALA A 272 1.14 -8.68 18.52
C ALA A 272 -0.34 -8.90 18.83
N LEU A 273 -0.98 -9.93 18.20
CA LEU A 273 -2.33 -10.35 18.50
C LEU A 273 -2.45 -10.83 19.96
N GLU A 274 -1.53 -11.70 20.40
CA GLU A 274 -1.51 -12.21 21.76
C GLU A 274 -1.38 -11.08 22.80
N LEU A 275 -0.51 -10.10 22.54
CA LEU A 275 -0.38 -8.91 23.38
C LEU A 275 -1.66 -8.07 23.38
N ALA A 276 -2.28 -7.82 22.21
CA ALA A 276 -3.53 -7.08 22.13
C ALA A 276 -4.61 -7.75 23.00
N HIS A 277 -4.83 -9.05 22.85
CA HIS A 277 -5.80 -9.82 23.63
C HIS A 277 -5.48 -9.84 25.12
N LYS A 278 -4.23 -10.02 25.52
CA LYS A 278 -3.77 -9.94 26.93
C LYS A 278 -4.21 -8.64 27.61
N TYR A 279 -4.30 -7.56 26.86
CA TYR A 279 -4.68 -6.23 27.35
C TYR A 279 -6.13 -5.84 27.04
N GLY A 280 -6.95 -6.76 26.50
CA GLY A 280 -8.38 -6.56 26.20
C GLY A 280 -8.63 -5.63 25.00
N ALA A 281 -7.68 -5.54 24.09
CA ALA A 281 -7.80 -4.82 22.82
C ALA A 281 -8.14 -5.80 21.69
N LEU A 282 -8.94 -5.35 20.70
CA LEU A 282 -9.14 -6.11 19.47
C LEU A 282 -7.90 -6.00 18.56
N PHE A 283 -7.66 -7.03 17.77
CA PHE A 283 -6.59 -7.05 16.79
C PHE A 283 -7.17 -6.96 15.37
N ILE A 284 -6.72 -5.98 14.61
CA ILE A 284 -7.24 -5.66 13.28
C ILE A 284 -6.14 -5.88 12.24
N PHE A 285 -6.43 -6.71 11.23
CA PHE A 285 -5.63 -6.78 10.01
C PHE A 285 -6.17 -5.80 8.98
N ASP A 286 -5.33 -4.85 8.56
CA ASP A 286 -5.59 -4.03 7.38
C ASP A 286 -5.12 -4.79 6.14
N GLU A 287 -6.04 -5.51 5.55
CA GLU A 287 -5.84 -6.30 4.34
C GLU A 287 -6.26 -5.56 3.06
N VAL A 288 -6.27 -4.25 3.08
CA VAL A 288 -6.60 -3.44 1.89
C VAL A 288 -5.66 -3.75 0.72
N VAL A 289 -4.39 -4.07 0.99
CA VAL A 289 -3.42 -4.50 -0.04
C VAL A 289 -3.32 -6.02 -0.12
N THR A 290 -3.29 -6.71 1.00
CA THR A 290 -2.94 -8.13 1.09
C THR A 290 -4.13 -9.08 0.89
N GLY A 291 -5.35 -8.62 1.14
CA GLY A 291 -6.57 -9.41 0.93
C GLY A 291 -6.72 -9.82 -0.54
N PHE A 292 -6.85 -11.13 -0.77
CA PHE A 292 -6.91 -11.75 -2.09
C PHE A 292 -5.67 -11.49 -3.00
N ARG A 293 -4.62 -10.84 -2.46
CA ARG A 293 -3.32 -10.71 -3.13
C ARG A 293 -2.30 -11.69 -2.60
N MET A 294 -2.23 -11.86 -1.28
CA MET A 294 -1.32 -12.85 -0.67
C MET A 294 -1.79 -14.30 -0.90
N GLY A 295 -3.07 -14.49 -1.12
CA GLY A 295 -3.75 -15.75 -1.35
C GLY A 295 -5.27 -15.54 -1.20
N LEU A 296 -6.08 -16.55 -1.51
CA LEU A 296 -7.52 -16.50 -1.28
C LEU A 296 -7.86 -16.28 0.19
N GLY A 297 -7.09 -16.88 1.09
CA GLY A 297 -7.19 -16.64 2.53
C GLY A 297 -6.59 -15.33 3.02
N GLY A 298 -6.12 -14.44 2.12
CA GLY A 298 -5.41 -13.22 2.48
C GLY A 298 -4.11 -13.46 3.24
N ALA A 299 -3.58 -12.43 3.87
CA ALA A 299 -2.45 -12.56 4.77
C ALA A 299 -2.82 -13.33 6.05
N GLN A 300 -4.06 -13.24 6.52
CA GLN A 300 -4.53 -14.00 7.68
C GLN A 300 -4.40 -15.52 7.47
N GLY A 301 -4.73 -16.01 6.27
CA GLY A 301 -4.52 -17.41 5.91
C GLY A 301 -3.05 -17.77 5.76
N PHE A 302 -2.25 -16.90 5.14
CA PHE A 302 -0.81 -17.10 4.96
C PHE A 302 -0.06 -17.23 6.30
N PHE A 303 -0.35 -16.36 7.26
CA PHE A 303 0.26 -16.41 8.61
C PHE A 303 -0.46 -17.35 9.58
N ASN A 304 -1.58 -17.96 9.17
CA ASN A 304 -2.45 -18.76 10.03
C ASN A 304 -2.91 -18.01 11.29
N ILE A 305 -3.36 -16.78 11.13
CA ILE A 305 -3.82 -15.87 12.19
C ILE A 305 -5.30 -15.56 12.00
N LYS A 306 -6.04 -15.51 13.09
CA LYS A 306 -7.47 -15.13 13.09
C LYS A 306 -7.61 -13.77 13.75
N PRO A 307 -7.59 -12.66 13.00
CA PRO A 307 -7.85 -11.33 13.56
C PRO A 307 -9.29 -11.21 14.02
N ASP A 308 -9.56 -10.27 14.94
CA ASP A 308 -10.93 -9.98 15.37
C ASP A 308 -11.72 -9.25 14.28
N LEU A 309 -11.03 -8.35 13.55
CA LEU A 309 -11.57 -7.61 12.41
C LEU A 309 -10.56 -7.61 11.27
N THR A 310 -11.08 -7.65 10.04
CA THR A 310 -10.31 -7.54 8.80
C THR A 310 -10.85 -6.38 7.99
N ILE A 311 -9.97 -5.49 7.53
CA ILE A 311 -10.29 -4.37 6.65
C ILE A 311 -9.99 -4.77 5.22
N PHE A 312 -10.93 -4.52 4.32
CA PHE A 312 -10.82 -4.78 2.90
C PHE A 312 -10.88 -3.49 2.07
N GLY A 313 -10.27 -3.55 0.91
CA GLY A 313 -10.32 -2.52 -0.12
C GLY A 313 -9.89 -3.08 -1.47
N LYS A 314 -9.64 -2.23 -2.44
CA LYS A 314 -8.98 -2.59 -3.72
C LYS A 314 -9.63 -3.81 -4.42
N ILE A 315 -9.02 -4.98 -4.31
CA ILE A 315 -9.45 -6.24 -4.96
C ILE A 315 -10.90 -6.61 -4.62
N ILE A 316 -11.39 -6.19 -3.44
CA ILE A 316 -12.75 -6.52 -2.99
C ILE A 316 -13.87 -6.01 -3.94
N ALA A 317 -13.54 -5.08 -4.83
CA ALA A 317 -14.45 -4.62 -5.88
C ALA A 317 -13.89 -4.88 -7.30
N GLY A 318 -12.91 -5.79 -7.45
CA GLY A 318 -12.37 -6.17 -8.75
C GLY A 318 -11.69 -5.04 -9.54
N GLY A 319 -11.24 -3.98 -8.88
CA GLY A 319 -10.71 -2.77 -9.51
C GLY A 319 -11.76 -1.71 -9.83
N TYR A 320 -13.04 -1.97 -9.57
CA TYR A 320 -14.14 -1.03 -9.75
C TYR A 320 -14.29 -0.10 -8.52
N PRO A 321 -15.04 1.03 -8.65
CA PRO A 321 -15.23 2.02 -7.57
C PRO A 321 -15.87 1.44 -6.31
N ALA A 322 -15.87 2.23 -5.21
CA ALA A 322 -16.48 1.88 -3.93
C ALA A 322 -15.97 0.55 -3.34
N ALA A 323 -14.64 0.41 -3.29
CA ALA A 323 -13.92 -0.76 -2.81
C ALA A 323 -13.55 -0.61 -1.33
N GLY A 324 -14.43 -1.04 -0.44
CA GLY A 324 -14.16 -1.08 1.00
C GLY A 324 -15.06 -2.06 1.73
N GLY A 325 -14.64 -2.47 2.93
CA GLY A 325 -15.45 -3.30 3.80
C GLY A 325 -14.73 -3.73 5.07
N VAL A 326 -15.51 -4.19 6.04
CA VAL A 326 -15.02 -4.77 7.29
C VAL A 326 -15.65 -6.15 7.46
N GLY A 327 -14.79 -7.16 7.58
CA GLY A 327 -15.15 -8.52 7.98
C GLY A 327 -14.67 -8.81 9.41
N GLY A 328 -15.23 -9.83 10.05
CA GLY A 328 -14.80 -10.24 11.36
C GLY A 328 -15.83 -11.06 12.10
N LYS A 329 -15.60 -11.25 13.40
CA LYS A 329 -16.49 -12.01 14.28
C LYS A 329 -17.89 -11.38 14.30
N ARG A 330 -18.89 -12.26 14.30
CA ARG A 330 -20.31 -11.87 14.28
C ARG A 330 -20.66 -10.87 15.38
N GLU A 331 -20.16 -11.09 16.60
CA GLU A 331 -20.43 -10.23 17.75
C GLU A 331 -19.99 -8.77 17.53
N TYR A 332 -18.94 -8.53 16.74
CA TYR A 332 -18.44 -7.18 16.44
C TYR A 332 -19.12 -6.59 15.21
N ILE A 333 -19.23 -7.36 14.13
CA ILE A 333 -19.81 -6.85 12.88
C ILE A 333 -21.29 -6.54 13.05
N SER A 334 -22.04 -7.30 13.89
CA SER A 334 -23.45 -7.02 14.20
C SER A 334 -23.68 -5.64 14.82
N LEU A 335 -22.67 -5.01 15.43
CA LEU A 335 -22.77 -3.64 15.91
C LEU A 335 -22.96 -2.61 14.77
N MET A 336 -22.67 -2.99 13.53
CA MET A 336 -22.91 -2.16 12.33
C MET A 336 -24.19 -2.53 11.58
N ALA A 337 -25.05 -3.38 12.14
CA ALA A 337 -26.26 -3.83 11.46
C ALA A 337 -27.15 -2.65 11.06
N ALA A 338 -27.67 -2.68 9.82
CA ALA A 338 -28.73 -1.77 9.39
C ALA A 338 -30.05 -2.09 10.12
N GLY A 339 -30.90 -1.09 10.27
CA GLY A 339 -32.23 -1.31 10.85
C GLY A 339 -32.29 -1.55 12.36
N VAL A 340 -31.14 -1.64 13.05
CA VAL A 340 -31.12 -1.71 14.52
C VAL A 340 -31.63 -0.37 15.04
N ALA A 341 -32.91 -0.34 15.34
CA ALA A 341 -33.59 0.80 15.99
C ALA A 341 -33.44 0.70 17.50
N GLY A 342 -33.36 1.84 18.18
CA GLY A 342 -33.47 1.94 19.60
C GLY A 342 -32.19 2.28 20.35
N LEU A 343 -32.25 2.18 21.67
CA LEU A 343 -31.20 2.61 22.61
C LEU A 343 -30.05 1.60 22.77
N GLY A 344 -29.96 0.61 21.86
CA GLY A 344 -28.88 -0.40 21.86
C GLY A 344 -27.52 0.18 21.43
N LYS A 345 -26.45 -0.54 21.76
CA LYS A 345 -25.10 -0.20 21.30
C LYS A 345 -25.01 -0.38 19.78
N LYS A 346 -24.67 0.69 19.08
CA LYS A 346 -24.53 0.70 17.63
C LYS A 346 -23.30 1.51 17.19
N ALA A 347 -22.52 0.94 16.31
CA ALA A 347 -21.48 1.64 15.56
C ALA A 347 -22.07 2.07 14.21
N TYR A 348 -22.57 3.33 14.12
CA TYR A 348 -23.16 3.84 12.88
C TYR A 348 -22.11 3.93 11.78
N VAL A 349 -22.41 3.35 10.63
CA VAL A 349 -21.65 3.42 9.38
C VAL A 349 -22.60 3.73 8.23
N GLY A 350 -22.09 4.31 7.15
CA GLY A 350 -22.89 4.68 6.01
C GLY A 350 -22.04 4.92 4.77
N GLY A 351 -22.69 5.42 3.74
CA GLY A 351 -22.12 5.71 2.44
C GLY A 351 -23.17 5.44 1.36
N THR A 352 -23.57 6.46 0.61
CA THR A 352 -24.66 6.35 -0.39
C THR A 352 -24.38 5.25 -1.42
N LEU A 353 -23.12 5.10 -1.85
CA LEU A 353 -22.71 4.13 -2.86
C LEU A 353 -22.11 2.85 -2.25
N ALA A 354 -22.11 2.70 -0.93
CA ALA A 354 -21.64 1.48 -0.29
C ALA A 354 -22.50 0.29 -0.72
N ALA A 355 -21.85 -0.84 -1.02
CA ALA A 355 -22.50 -2.07 -1.47
C ALA A 355 -23.35 -1.91 -2.74
N ASN A 356 -22.99 -0.97 -3.63
CA ASN A 356 -23.67 -0.88 -4.93
C ASN A 356 -23.47 -2.19 -5.74
N PRO A 357 -24.45 -2.55 -6.60
CA PRO A 357 -24.40 -3.81 -7.33
C PRO A 357 -23.14 -4.00 -8.17
N LEU A 358 -22.68 -2.96 -8.84
CA LEU A 358 -21.50 -3.04 -9.71
C LEU A 358 -20.25 -3.46 -8.92
N SER A 359 -19.95 -2.77 -7.83
CA SER A 359 -18.75 -3.05 -7.03
C SER A 359 -18.83 -4.40 -6.31
N ALA A 360 -20.02 -4.75 -5.79
CA ALA A 360 -20.22 -6.02 -5.10
C ALA A 360 -20.12 -7.21 -6.07
N TYR A 361 -20.73 -7.11 -7.25
CA TYR A 361 -20.72 -8.18 -8.24
C TYR A 361 -19.36 -8.32 -8.93
N ALA A 362 -18.73 -7.23 -9.31
CA ALA A 362 -17.39 -7.26 -9.87
C ALA A 362 -16.37 -7.85 -8.87
N GLY A 363 -16.49 -7.52 -7.58
CA GLY A 363 -15.68 -8.12 -6.53
C GLY A 363 -15.90 -9.63 -6.41
N TYR A 364 -17.17 -10.08 -6.41
CA TYR A 364 -17.51 -11.50 -6.43
C TYR A 364 -16.89 -12.22 -7.65
N CYS A 365 -17.09 -11.69 -8.86
CA CYS A 365 -16.54 -12.26 -10.08
C CYS A 365 -15.00 -12.28 -10.05
N CYS A 366 -14.37 -11.22 -9.53
CA CYS A 366 -12.93 -11.15 -9.40
C CYS A 366 -12.37 -12.23 -8.46
N ILE A 367 -12.97 -12.44 -7.29
CA ILE A 367 -12.54 -13.48 -6.35
C ILE A 367 -12.72 -14.88 -6.97
N LYS A 368 -13.82 -15.12 -7.66
CA LYS A 368 -14.04 -16.38 -8.42
C LYS A 368 -12.97 -16.61 -9.49
N ALA A 369 -12.59 -15.56 -10.23
CA ALA A 369 -11.53 -15.64 -11.22
C ALA A 369 -10.17 -15.87 -10.57
N ILE A 370 -9.85 -15.21 -9.45
CA ILE A 370 -8.62 -15.44 -8.69
C ILE A 370 -8.51 -16.91 -8.27
N GLU A 371 -9.59 -17.51 -7.76
CA GLU A 371 -9.67 -18.94 -7.41
C GLU A 371 -9.45 -19.82 -8.64
N LYS A 372 -10.25 -19.61 -9.71
CA LYS A 372 -10.24 -20.40 -10.94
C LYS A 372 -8.87 -20.45 -11.61
N TYR A 373 -8.18 -19.32 -11.63
CA TYR A 373 -6.90 -19.19 -12.36
C TYR A 373 -5.66 -19.29 -11.46
N ASN A 374 -5.83 -19.50 -10.16
CA ASN A 374 -4.73 -19.50 -9.17
C ASN A 374 -3.87 -18.22 -9.26
N ALA A 375 -4.54 -17.07 -9.38
CA ALA A 375 -3.89 -15.81 -9.74
C ALA A 375 -2.87 -15.34 -8.71
N CYS A 376 -3.11 -15.58 -7.41
CA CYS A 376 -2.19 -15.17 -6.35
C CYS A 376 -0.82 -15.86 -6.48
N GLU A 377 -0.82 -17.17 -6.72
CA GLU A 377 0.42 -17.94 -6.88
C GLU A 377 1.18 -17.51 -8.13
N LYS A 378 0.48 -17.34 -9.27
CA LYS A 378 1.08 -16.86 -10.53
C LYS A 378 1.70 -15.47 -10.36
N ALA A 379 0.97 -14.55 -9.76
CA ALA A 379 1.48 -13.22 -9.45
C ALA A 379 2.71 -13.27 -8.54
N GLY A 380 2.73 -14.18 -7.57
CA GLY A 380 3.87 -14.38 -6.68
C GLY A 380 5.11 -14.95 -7.37
N ILE A 381 4.92 -15.88 -8.32
CA ILE A 381 6.01 -16.43 -9.15
C ILE A 381 6.61 -15.31 -10.01
N ALA A 382 5.77 -14.48 -10.65
CA ALA A 382 6.22 -13.31 -11.39
C ALA A 382 7.00 -12.33 -10.49
N GLY A 383 6.53 -12.11 -9.26
CA GLY A 383 7.23 -11.29 -8.27
C GLY A 383 8.60 -11.82 -7.89
N ASP A 384 8.74 -13.13 -7.69
CA ASP A 384 10.05 -13.76 -7.41
C ASP A 384 11.00 -13.61 -8.60
N ARG A 385 10.51 -13.83 -9.84
CA ARG A 385 11.32 -13.66 -11.06
C ARG A 385 11.78 -12.21 -11.22
N LEU A 386 10.86 -11.25 -11.05
CA LEU A 386 11.20 -9.84 -11.13
C LEU A 386 12.25 -9.44 -10.08
N ALA A 387 12.05 -9.85 -8.82
CA ALA A 387 13.00 -9.55 -7.74
C ALA A 387 14.39 -10.17 -7.99
N ALA A 388 14.44 -11.41 -8.47
CA ALA A 388 15.70 -12.08 -8.82
C ALA A 388 16.42 -11.36 -9.98
N GLY A 389 15.69 -10.99 -11.03
CA GLY A 389 16.24 -10.24 -12.16
C GLY A 389 16.75 -8.85 -11.74
N LEU A 390 16.00 -8.11 -10.95
CA LEU A 390 16.42 -6.81 -10.41
C LEU A 390 17.69 -6.93 -9.55
N LYS A 391 17.79 -7.96 -8.68
CA LYS A 391 19.02 -8.23 -7.90
C LYS A 391 20.22 -8.48 -8.81
N ALA A 392 20.04 -9.23 -9.90
CA ALA A 392 21.10 -9.48 -10.88
C ALA A 392 21.54 -8.19 -11.58
N LEU A 393 20.58 -7.32 -11.96
CA LEU A 393 20.87 -6.01 -12.57
C LEU A 393 21.59 -5.06 -11.59
N VAL A 394 21.14 -4.99 -10.34
CA VAL A 394 21.79 -4.21 -9.27
C VAL A 394 23.26 -4.63 -9.13
N LYS A 395 23.54 -5.93 -9.12
CA LYS A 395 24.90 -6.47 -9.08
C LYS A 395 25.70 -6.14 -10.37
N LYS A 396 25.08 -6.30 -11.54
CA LYS A 396 25.70 -6.00 -12.85
C LYS A 396 26.19 -4.55 -12.93
N HIS A 397 25.38 -3.60 -12.46
CA HIS A 397 25.70 -2.17 -12.51
C HIS A 397 26.39 -1.66 -11.24
N ASN A 398 26.74 -2.55 -10.30
CA ASN A 398 27.39 -2.19 -9.03
C ASN A 398 26.65 -1.07 -8.27
N LEU A 399 25.31 -1.18 -8.20
CA LEU A 399 24.45 -0.21 -7.52
C LEU A 399 24.22 -0.60 -6.06
N PRO A 400 24.04 0.37 -5.13
CA PRO A 400 23.77 0.07 -3.74
C PRO A 400 22.28 -0.19 -3.44
N TYR A 401 21.50 -0.50 -4.45
CA TYR A 401 20.05 -0.65 -4.33
C TYR A 401 19.67 -1.91 -3.56
N VAL A 402 18.59 -1.82 -2.80
CA VAL A 402 18.04 -2.93 -2.03
C VAL A 402 16.82 -3.48 -2.74
N VAL A 403 16.79 -4.79 -2.98
CA VAL A 403 15.69 -5.48 -3.65
C VAL A 403 15.21 -6.64 -2.79
N TYR A 404 13.92 -6.66 -2.47
CA TYR A 404 13.27 -7.79 -1.80
C TYR A 404 11.80 -7.88 -2.24
N ASN A 405 11.15 -8.98 -1.92
CA ASN A 405 9.73 -9.13 -2.22
C ASN A 405 9.00 -9.96 -1.16
N GLN A 406 7.71 -9.74 -1.10
CA GLN A 406 6.74 -10.48 -0.30
C GLN A 406 5.68 -11.01 -1.26
N GLY A 407 6.05 -12.09 -1.96
CA GLY A 407 5.26 -12.63 -3.07
C GLY A 407 5.15 -11.62 -4.23
N SER A 408 3.93 -11.21 -4.57
CA SER A 408 3.62 -10.29 -5.66
C SER A 408 3.82 -8.81 -5.33
N ILE A 409 4.40 -8.49 -4.18
CA ILE A 409 4.79 -7.14 -3.76
C ILE A 409 6.32 -7.08 -3.77
N VAL A 410 6.88 -6.41 -4.78
CA VAL A 410 8.32 -6.28 -4.99
C VAL A 410 8.75 -4.86 -4.61
N HIS A 411 9.86 -4.75 -3.92
CA HIS A 411 10.48 -3.51 -3.49
C HIS A 411 11.82 -3.32 -4.18
N LEU A 412 12.02 -2.14 -4.75
CA LEU A 412 13.26 -1.68 -5.36
C LEU A 412 13.64 -0.34 -4.72
N GLU A 413 14.35 -0.38 -3.62
CA GLU A 413 14.77 0.81 -2.89
C GLU A 413 16.07 1.37 -3.48
N CYS A 414 15.92 2.43 -4.26
CA CYS A 414 17.04 3.08 -4.96
C CYS A 414 17.70 4.17 -4.12
N THR A 415 16.91 4.89 -3.32
CA THR A 415 17.38 6.10 -2.63
C THR A 415 17.31 5.98 -1.12
N GLY A 416 16.53 5.04 -0.59
CA GLY A 416 16.27 4.92 0.85
C GLY A 416 15.47 6.08 1.44
N ALA A 417 14.71 6.83 0.63
CA ALA A 417 13.96 8.01 1.08
C ALA A 417 12.96 7.72 2.20
N MET A 418 12.44 6.48 2.27
CA MET A 418 11.49 6.03 3.29
C MET A 418 12.15 5.27 4.45
N SER A 419 13.49 5.14 4.46
CA SER A 419 14.22 4.24 5.36
C SER A 419 14.95 4.94 6.49
N PHE A 420 14.75 6.25 6.65
CA PHE A 420 15.34 6.98 7.78
C PHE A 420 14.65 6.60 9.09
N ASP A 421 15.44 6.15 10.07
CA ASP A 421 14.96 5.89 11.42
C ASP A 421 15.16 7.14 12.32
N TYR A 422 14.06 7.80 12.66
CA TYR A 422 14.04 8.95 13.59
C TYR A 422 13.57 8.55 14.99
N SER A 423 13.62 7.29 15.29
CA SER A 423 13.07 6.71 16.49
C SER A 423 13.92 7.01 17.74
N SER A 424 13.89 8.23 18.25
CA SER A 424 14.26 8.45 19.64
C SER A 424 12.99 8.57 20.50
N PHE A 425 13.04 8.02 21.72
CA PHE A 425 11.99 8.18 22.74
C PHE A 425 11.74 9.64 23.13
N SER A 426 12.61 10.56 22.73
CA SER A 426 12.52 11.99 23.03
C SER A 426 12.01 12.73 21.81
N PHE A 427 10.84 13.36 21.93
CA PHE A 427 10.27 14.27 20.92
C PHE A 427 11.29 15.33 20.47
N LEU A 428 12.07 15.90 21.38
CA LEU A 428 13.11 16.88 21.05
C LEU A 428 14.24 16.28 20.20
N LYS A 429 14.71 15.07 20.52
CA LYS A 429 15.76 14.40 19.74
C LYS A 429 15.26 13.99 18.38
N SER A 430 14.00 13.54 18.27
CA SER A 430 13.37 13.23 16.99
C SER A 430 13.18 14.47 16.13
N ALA A 431 12.72 15.58 16.71
CA ALA A 431 12.55 16.87 16.02
C ALA A 431 13.89 17.47 15.56
N LEU A 432 14.92 17.42 16.41
CA LEU A 432 16.28 17.88 16.05
C LEU A 432 16.92 16.99 14.98
N GLY A 433 16.74 15.66 15.05
CA GLY A 433 17.18 14.74 14.04
C GLY A 433 16.49 15.00 12.69
N LEU A 434 15.20 15.29 12.71
CA LEU A 434 14.38 15.63 11.55
C LEU A 434 14.88 16.92 10.88
N LEU A 435 15.11 17.97 11.67
CA LEU A 435 15.61 19.25 11.17
C LEU A 435 17.02 19.11 10.56
N LYS A 436 17.89 18.31 11.18
CA LYS A 436 19.25 18.09 10.70
C LYS A 436 19.30 17.29 9.40
N ASN A 437 18.42 16.30 9.23
CA ASN A 437 18.44 15.38 8.09
C ASN A 437 17.43 15.77 7.00
N LYS A 438 16.63 16.82 7.21
CA LYS A 438 15.60 17.26 6.27
C LYS A 438 16.13 17.50 4.85
N PRO A 439 17.27 18.21 4.63
CA PRO A 439 17.79 18.43 3.27
C PRO A 439 18.15 17.13 2.56
N GLU A 440 18.73 16.16 3.26
CA GLU A 440 19.07 14.85 2.70
C GLU A 440 17.83 14.04 2.35
N MET A 441 16.81 14.06 3.20
CA MET A 441 15.55 13.39 2.94
C MET A 441 14.85 13.96 1.71
N GLU A 442 14.81 15.29 1.58
CA GLU A 442 14.23 15.98 0.43
C GLU A 442 14.99 15.62 -0.85
N ALA A 443 16.33 15.60 -0.81
CA ALA A 443 17.16 15.20 -1.94
C ALA A 443 16.93 13.73 -2.35
N ARG A 444 16.84 12.80 -1.40
CA ARG A 444 16.55 11.39 -1.67
C ARG A 444 15.14 11.18 -2.22
N ALA A 445 14.15 11.93 -1.70
CA ALA A 445 12.79 11.90 -2.20
C ALA A 445 12.68 12.48 -3.62
N GLU A 446 13.47 13.52 -3.93
CA GLU A 446 13.53 14.10 -5.27
C GLU A 446 14.20 13.13 -6.27
N ALA A 447 15.33 12.54 -5.88
CA ALA A 447 16.01 11.51 -6.67
C ALA A 447 15.11 10.29 -6.95
N MET A 448 14.24 9.91 -6.02
CA MET A 448 13.26 8.84 -6.23
C MET A 448 12.26 9.21 -7.33
N LYS A 449 11.84 10.49 -7.40
CA LYS A 449 10.94 10.97 -8.48
C LYS A 449 11.66 10.99 -9.83
N ASP A 450 12.95 11.37 -9.86
CA ASP A 450 13.76 11.35 -11.07
C ASP A 450 13.97 9.93 -11.61
N MET A 451 14.19 8.97 -10.71
CA MET A 451 14.19 7.54 -11.07
C MET A 451 12.83 7.09 -11.62
N GLY A 452 11.72 7.52 -11.01
CA GLY A 452 10.37 7.25 -11.51
C GLY A 452 10.14 7.78 -12.93
N ALA A 453 10.63 8.98 -13.23
CA ALA A 453 10.58 9.55 -14.58
C ALA A 453 11.45 8.74 -15.57
N ALA A 454 12.64 8.30 -15.15
CA ALA A 454 13.51 7.48 -16.00
C ALA A 454 12.90 6.09 -16.28
N TYR A 455 12.24 5.47 -15.31
CA TYR A 455 11.48 4.24 -15.53
C TYR A 455 10.36 4.46 -16.54
N MET A 456 9.57 5.53 -16.37
CA MET A 456 8.45 5.85 -17.27
C MET A 456 8.93 6.11 -18.70
N ALA A 457 10.01 6.87 -18.90
CA ALA A 457 10.61 7.09 -20.21
C ALA A 457 11.15 5.81 -20.87
N ASN A 458 11.41 4.76 -20.09
CA ASN A 458 11.76 3.44 -20.59
C ASN A 458 10.55 2.46 -20.59
N GLY A 459 9.33 2.98 -20.52
CA GLY A 459 8.12 2.18 -20.63
C GLY A 459 7.78 1.36 -19.38
N ILE A 460 8.14 1.82 -18.19
CA ILE A 460 7.84 1.16 -16.91
C ILE A 460 7.09 2.12 -15.98
N VAL A 461 5.95 1.71 -15.47
CA VAL A 461 5.19 2.45 -14.45
C VAL A 461 5.30 1.73 -13.11
N THR A 462 5.77 2.43 -12.08
CA THR A 462 5.95 1.91 -10.71
C THR A 462 5.10 2.68 -9.72
N LEU A 463 4.91 2.14 -8.53
CA LEU A 463 4.31 2.88 -7.42
C LEU A 463 5.39 3.72 -6.72
N ALA A 464 5.27 5.04 -6.83
CA ALA A 464 6.15 6.02 -6.21
C ALA A 464 7.67 5.78 -6.47
N GLY A 465 8.03 5.15 -7.57
CA GLY A 465 9.43 4.92 -7.97
C GLY A 465 10.15 3.77 -7.23
N SER A 466 9.51 3.10 -6.26
CA SER A 466 10.19 2.10 -5.43
C SER A 466 9.43 0.77 -5.28
N ARG A 467 8.12 0.75 -5.38
CA ARG A 467 7.32 -0.47 -5.20
C ARG A 467 6.69 -0.91 -6.51
N LEU A 468 6.68 -2.21 -6.73
CA LEU A 468 6.16 -2.85 -7.93
C LEU A 468 5.20 -3.96 -7.50
N TYR A 469 4.01 -3.97 -8.07
CA TYR A 469 3.07 -5.08 -7.95
C TYR A 469 3.16 -5.95 -9.19
N THR A 470 3.12 -7.28 -9.01
CA THR A 470 2.96 -8.23 -10.11
C THR A 470 1.56 -8.83 -10.10
N SER A 471 1.11 -9.25 -11.27
CA SER A 471 -0.19 -9.85 -11.52
C SER A 471 -0.04 -11.21 -12.22
N MET A 472 -1.15 -11.89 -12.42
CA MET A 472 -1.19 -13.10 -13.23
C MET A 472 -0.85 -12.85 -14.72
N ALA A 473 -1.02 -11.60 -15.19
CA ALA A 473 -0.71 -11.23 -16.57
C ALA A 473 0.79 -10.99 -16.82
N ASP A 474 1.60 -10.93 -15.77
CA ASP A 474 3.05 -10.75 -15.86
C ASP A 474 3.72 -12.12 -16.10
N THR A 475 3.66 -12.59 -17.35
CA THR A 475 4.32 -13.84 -17.78
C THR A 475 5.84 -13.70 -17.72
N ASP A 476 6.55 -14.81 -17.89
CA ASP A 476 8.02 -14.83 -17.93
C ASP A 476 8.56 -13.87 -18.99
N GLU A 477 7.95 -13.86 -20.19
CA GLU A 477 8.31 -12.98 -21.29
C GLU A 477 8.07 -11.51 -20.97
N VAL A 478 6.98 -11.19 -20.28
CA VAL A 478 6.66 -9.83 -19.83
C VAL A 478 7.70 -9.35 -18.82
N ILE A 479 8.03 -10.19 -17.83
CA ILE A 479 9.04 -9.85 -16.82
C ILE A 479 10.43 -9.69 -17.45
N ASP A 480 10.84 -10.58 -18.35
CA ASP A 480 12.14 -10.50 -19.00
C ASP A 480 12.25 -9.22 -19.85
N ALA A 481 11.23 -8.90 -20.63
CA ALA A 481 11.18 -7.65 -21.40
C ALA A 481 11.20 -6.39 -20.50
N ALA A 482 10.55 -6.44 -19.33
CA ALA A 482 10.62 -5.35 -18.35
C ALA A 482 12.03 -5.21 -17.75
N LEU A 483 12.69 -6.33 -17.44
CA LEU A 483 14.07 -6.34 -16.93
C LEU A 483 15.06 -5.72 -17.92
N GLU A 484 14.89 -5.93 -19.24
CA GLU A 484 15.69 -5.24 -20.27
C GLU A 484 15.50 -3.71 -20.21
N ARG A 485 14.31 -3.22 -19.85
CA ARG A 485 14.05 -1.79 -19.66
C ARG A 485 14.72 -1.27 -18.38
N PHE A 486 14.64 -2.03 -17.27
CA PHE A 486 15.35 -1.68 -16.04
C PHE A 486 16.88 -1.64 -16.27
N ASP A 487 17.43 -2.56 -17.05
CA ASP A 487 18.86 -2.59 -17.39
C ASP A 487 19.32 -1.30 -18.08
N LYS A 488 18.51 -0.79 -19.04
CA LYS A 488 18.76 0.51 -19.70
C LYS A 488 18.75 1.68 -18.72
N VAL A 489 17.80 1.71 -17.79
CA VAL A 489 17.74 2.78 -16.76
C VAL A 489 18.92 2.69 -15.82
N PHE A 490 19.30 1.49 -15.36
CA PHE A 490 20.42 1.31 -14.43
C PHE A 490 21.76 1.71 -15.05
N ALA A 491 21.93 1.55 -16.38
CA ALA A 491 23.10 2.03 -17.09
C ALA A 491 23.27 3.57 -17.07
N LEU A 492 22.19 4.33 -16.85
CA LEU A 492 22.20 5.81 -16.75
C LEU A 492 22.49 6.30 -15.32
N VAL A 493 22.46 5.40 -14.32
CA VAL A 493 22.60 5.75 -12.92
C VAL A 493 24.04 6.05 -12.57
N LYS A 494 24.25 7.13 -11.82
CA LYS A 494 25.56 7.52 -11.29
C LYS A 494 25.42 7.98 -9.84
N ALA A 495 26.51 7.90 -9.08
CA ALA A 495 26.57 8.55 -7.78
C ALA A 495 26.43 10.07 -7.98
N GLN A 496 25.43 10.66 -7.35
CA GLN A 496 25.22 12.08 -7.36
C GLN A 496 25.96 12.73 -6.20
N GLY A 497 26.84 13.64 -6.51
CA GLY A 497 27.49 14.48 -5.53
C GLY A 497 27.23 15.94 -5.86
N THR A 498 26.19 16.55 -5.27
CA THR A 498 26.21 18.02 -5.18
C THR A 498 27.22 18.39 -4.08
N PRO A 499 27.98 19.49 -4.20
CA PRO A 499 28.89 19.95 -3.14
C PRO A 499 28.19 20.14 -1.78
N GLU A 500 26.90 20.38 -1.77
CA GLU A 500 26.06 20.49 -0.56
C GLU A 500 25.69 19.12 0.01
N LEU A 501 25.33 18.15 -0.84
CA LEU A 501 25.12 16.75 -0.47
C LEU A 501 26.40 16.08 0.02
N GLN A 502 27.54 16.28 -0.66
CA GLN A 502 28.83 15.77 -0.19
C GLN A 502 29.22 16.32 1.19
N ARG A 503 28.90 17.58 1.51
CA ARG A 503 29.11 18.15 2.85
C ARG A 503 28.20 17.54 3.90
N SER A 504 27.00 17.08 3.56
CA SER A 504 26.09 16.41 4.49
C SER A 504 26.53 14.99 4.85
N PHE A 505 27.29 14.32 3.96
CA PHE A 505 27.88 12.99 4.18
C PHE A 505 29.25 13.03 4.88
N GLU A 506 29.98 14.14 4.79
CA GLU A 506 31.19 14.32 5.59
C GLU A 506 30.81 14.48 7.06
N LYS A 507 31.19 13.49 7.89
CA LYS A 507 31.05 13.63 9.35
C LYS A 507 31.67 14.99 9.77
N PRO A 508 30.98 15.81 10.54
CA PRO A 508 31.59 17.04 11.05
C PRO A 508 32.86 16.65 11.79
N LYS A 509 34.01 17.12 11.27
CA LYS A 509 35.29 16.97 11.97
C LYS A 509 35.07 17.51 13.38
N LYS A 510 35.19 16.63 14.39
CA LYS A 510 35.19 17.05 15.79
C LYS A 510 36.24 18.17 15.95
N LYS A 511 35.78 19.38 16.17
CA LYS A 511 36.61 20.46 16.76
C LYS A 511 36.71 20.22 18.23
#